data_14e9b48cc34b3d5d327ada421530640f
#
_entry.id   14e9b48cc34b3d5d327ada421530640f
#
_cell.length_a   1.000
_cell.length_b   1.000
_cell.length_c   1.000
_cell.angle_alpha   90.00
_cell.angle_beta   90.00
_cell.angle_gamma   90.00
#
_symmetry.space_group_name_H-M   'P 1'
#
loop_
_entity.id
_entity.type
_entity.pdbx_description
1 polymer ?
#
loop_
_entity_poly.entity_id
_entity_poly.type
_entity_poly.pdbx_seq_one_letter_code
_entity_poly.pdbx_strand_id
1 'polypeptide(L)'
;MRAVVYDRYGPPDVLRLEEVERPVPKADEVLIKIHATTVNRSDCAVRAAKPFISRFVTGLRRPRRNILGSELAGEVEGVGASVSEFRVGDHVYGVNPWNFGAHAEFICMRETAPLALKPTSMTFQQAAAVCDGAILALSCLRPAAEALTWLRPADLRKGQRILIYGASGSIGTAGVQLARYFDARVTAVCNTKNLELVRSLGADEVIDYTQEDFTKNGQTYDVIFDAVGKHSFERCKGSLKRGGAYVATDDLLNLVRAFWTSRIGDKKVLFPIPPRYTKKDVLFLKELIEAGKYRAIIDRSFPLEQVVDATRYVETEQKTGNVVLSVSGNRRA
;
A
#
# COMPACT_ATOMS: atom_id res chain seq x y z
N MET A 1 -12.90 9.83 22.26
CA MET A 1 -12.35 8.60 21.69
C MET A 1 -10.83 8.59 21.78
N ARG A 2 -10.21 7.43 21.88
CA ARG A 2 -8.75 7.35 21.84
C ARG A 2 -8.24 7.46 20.39
N ALA A 3 -7.19 8.22 20.20
CA ALA A 3 -6.51 8.37 18.92
C ALA A 3 -5.01 8.60 19.12
N VAL A 4 -4.21 8.17 18.13
CA VAL A 4 -2.78 8.47 18.08
C VAL A 4 -2.59 9.81 17.40
N VAL A 5 -2.14 10.79 18.16
CA VAL A 5 -1.93 12.16 17.70
C VAL A 5 -0.46 12.52 17.63
N TYR A 6 -0.13 13.49 16.77
CA TYR A 6 1.16 14.16 16.72
C TYR A 6 0.98 15.62 16.30
N ASP A 7 1.76 16.53 16.84
CA ASP A 7 1.69 17.98 16.64
C ASP A 7 2.92 18.56 15.93
N ARG A 8 3.96 17.74 15.78
CA ARG A 8 5.23 18.12 15.13
C ARG A 8 5.80 16.96 14.33
N TYR A 9 6.52 17.29 13.27
CA TYR A 9 7.29 16.30 12.52
C TYR A 9 8.47 15.80 13.35
N GLY A 10 8.80 14.50 13.22
CA GLY A 10 9.93 13.95 13.99
C GLY A 10 10.02 12.42 13.95
N PRO A 11 10.80 11.83 14.86
CA PRO A 11 10.92 10.39 15.03
C PRO A 11 9.62 9.77 15.57
N PRO A 12 9.50 8.43 15.63
CA PRO A 12 8.29 7.75 16.14
C PRO A 12 7.78 8.23 17.50
N ASP A 13 8.69 8.73 18.35
CA ASP A 13 8.39 9.23 19.70
C ASP A 13 7.52 10.50 19.74
N VAL A 14 7.23 11.14 18.58
CA VAL A 14 6.28 12.23 18.53
C VAL A 14 4.83 11.75 18.55
N LEU A 15 4.59 10.46 18.35
CA LEU A 15 3.26 9.85 18.40
C LEU A 15 2.82 9.64 19.86
N ARG A 16 1.62 10.08 20.18
CA ARG A 16 1.03 9.94 21.51
C ARG A 16 -0.40 9.45 21.42
N LEU A 17 -0.80 8.57 22.33
CA LEU A 17 -2.21 8.18 22.48
C LEU A 17 -2.90 9.22 23.36
N GLU A 18 -3.94 9.84 22.86
CA GLU A 18 -4.71 10.87 23.57
C GLU A 18 -6.22 10.62 23.42
N GLU A 19 -6.99 11.19 24.32
CA GLU A 19 -8.43 11.29 24.15
C GLU A 19 -8.77 12.55 23.34
N VAL A 20 -9.52 12.36 22.26
CA VAL A 20 -9.98 13.42 21.37
C VAL A 20 -11.50 13.33 21.18
N GLU A 21 -12.09 14.38 20.67
CA GLU A 21 -13.51 14.41 20.35
C GLU A 21 -13.85 13.33 19.30
N ARG A 22 -14.97 12.61 19.52
CA ARG A 22 -15.48 11.64 18.56
C ARG A 22 -16.08 12.37 17.37
N PRO A 23 -15.72 12.00 16.11
CA PRO A 23 -16.26 12.66 14.95
C PRO A 23 -17.75 12.35 14.75
N VAL A 24 -18.50 13.32 14.20
CA VAL A 24 -19.90 13.19 13.83
C VAL A 24 -19.99 13.14 12.30
N PRO A 25 -20.69 12.14 11.72
CA PRO A 25 -20.78 12.00 10.27
C PRO A 25 -21.62 13.12 9.66
N LYS A 26 -21.14 13.67 8.53
CA LYS A 26 -21.95 14.57 7.70
C LYS A 26 -23.02 13.79 6.95
N ALA A 27 -23.87 14.50 6.20
CA ALA A 27 -24.98 13.90 5.49
C ALA A 27 -24.57 12.75 4.53
N ASP A 28 -23.41 12.86 3.90
CA ASP A 28 -22.85 11.91 2.93
C ASP A 28 -21.75 11.00 3.50
N GLU A 29 -21.58 10.98 4.84
CA GLU A 29 -20.52 10.24 5.50
C GLU A 29 -21.06 9.08 6.36
N VAL A 30 -20.24 8.06 6.51
CA VAL A 30 -20.42 6.97 7.46
C VAL A 30 -19.44 7.12 8.61
N LEU A 31 -19.89 6.89 9.83
CA LEU A 31 -19.07 6.79 11.03
C LEU A 31 -18.66 5.33 11.20
N ILE A 32 -17.38 5.07 11.17
CA ILE A 32 -16.81 3.72 11.27
C ILE A 32 -16.10 3.58 12.60
N LYS A 33 -16.46 2.57 13.38
CA LYS A 33 -15.72 2.09 14.53
C LYS A 33 -14.60 1.19 14.03
N ILE A 34 -13.35 1.63 14.17
CA ILE A 34 -12.19 0.93 13.66
C ILE A 34 -11.84 -0.24 14.57
N HIS A 35 -11.68 -1.43 13.99
CA HIS A 35 -11.21 -2.63 14.67
C HIS A 35 -9.75 -2.93 14.37
N ALA A 36 -9.29 -2.59 13.17
CA ALA A 36 -7.90 -2.73 12.75
C ALA A 36 -7.51 -1.65 11.75
N THR A 37 -6.26 -1.23 11.80
CA THR A 37 -5.59 -0.33 10.85
C THR A 37 -4.17 -0.83 10.60
N THR A 38 -3.39 -0.18 9.74
CA THR A 38 -1.99 -0.54 9.47
C THR A 38 -1.05 0.61 9.78
N VAL A 39 0.23 0.28 10.00
CA VAL A 39 1.33 1.23 9.91
C VAL A 39 2.09 0.94 8.62
N ASN A 40 2.11 1.88 7.71
CA ASN A 40 2.79 1.75 6.43
C ASN A 40 3.91 2.80 6.23
N ARG A 41 4.62 2.72 5.11
CA ARG A 41 5.73 3.64 4.80
C ARG A 41 5.25 5.07 4.57
N SER A 42 4.03 5.25 4.07
CA SER A 42 3.44 6.58 3.85
C SER A 42 3.18 7.28 5.19
N ASP A 43 2.68 6.55 6.20
CA ASP A 43 2.54 7.07 7.57
C ASP A 43 3.88 7.56 8.13
N CYS A 44 4.93 6.74 7.99
CA CYS A 44 6.28 7.09 8.43
C CYS A 44 6.83 8.33 7.69
N ALA A 45 6.64 8.40 6.38
CA ALA A 45 7.11 9.50 5.54
C ALA A 45 6.40 10.82 5.89
N VAL A 46 5.07 10.79 6.06
CA VAL A 46 4.26 11.96 6.43
C VAL A 46 4.62 12.43 7.83
N ARG A 47 4.73 11.52 8.81
CA ARG A 47 5.13 11.85 10.19
C ARG A 47 6.52 12.49 10.24
N ALA A 48 7.47 11.96 9.47
CA ALA A 48 8.84 12.48 9.43
C ALA A 48 9.02 13.68 8.50
N ALA A 49 7.99 14.03 7.71
CA ALA A 49 8.07 15.01 6.61
C ALA A 49 9.25 14.73 5.66
N LYS A 50 9.35 13.48 5.22
CA LYS A 50 10.37 13.03 4.26
C LYS A 50 9.71 12.55 2.95
N PRO A 51 10.15 13.07 1.79
CA PRO A 51 11.13 14.13 1.60
C PRO A 51 10.61 15.50 2.11
N PHE A 52 11.49 16.45 2.39
CA PHE A 52 11.13 17.76 2.96
C PHE A 52 10.05 18.49 2.14
N ILE A 53 10.03 18.32 0.82
CA ILE A 53 9.03 18.93 -0.07
C ILE A 53 7.59 18.51 0.30
N SER A 54 7.40 17.37 0.96
CA SER A 54 6.07 16.93 1.42
C SER A 54 5.40 17.92 2.38
N ARG A 55 6.18 18.76 3.08
CA ARG A 55 5.66 19.81 3.97
C ARG A 55 4.78 20.84 3.27
N PHE A 56 4.97 21.08 1.99
CA PHE A 56 4.09 21.98 1.24
C PHE A 56 2.65 21.45 1.17
N VAL A 57 2.47 20.15 1.21
CA VAL A 57 1.17 19.47 1.22
C VAL A 57 0.70 19.15 2.64
N THR A 58 1.57 18.56 3.45
CA THR A 58 1.21 18.07 4.79
C THR A 58 1.19 19.15 5.87
N GLY A 59 1.78 20.33 5.60
CA GLY A 59 1.87 21.47 6.50
C GLY A 59 3.31 21.98 6.67
N LEU A 60 3.52 23.28 6.45
CA LEU A 60 4.88 23.84 6.35
C LEU A 60 5.64 23.79 7.69
N ARG A 61 4.99 24.21 8.78
CA ARG A 61 5.60 24.30 10.11
C ARG A 61 5.20 23.14 11.03
N ARG A 62 3.97 22.68 10.92
CA ARG A 62 3.40 21.58 11.69
C ARG A 62 2.41 20.80 10.81
N PRO A 63 2.14 19.54 11.13
CA PRO A 63 1.19 18.72 10.36
C PRO A 63 -0.20 19.37 10.38
N ARG A 64 -0.86 19.38 9.22
CA ARG A 64 -2.28 19.77 9.08
C ARG A 64 -3.21 18.67 9.58
N ARG A 65 -2.79 17.41 9.40
CA ARG A 65 -3.47 16.21 9.89
C ARG A 65 -2.66 15.68 11.06
N ASN A 66 -3.27 15.61 12.21
CA ASN A 66 -2.62 15.22 13.46
C ASN A 66 -2.87 13.75 13.84
N ILE A 67 -3.67 13.01 13.08
CA ILE A 67 -3.89 11.57 13.21
C ILE A 67 -3.51 10.89 11.91
N LEU A 68 -2.61 9.91 11.97
CA LEU A 68 -2.15 9.11 10.83
C LEU A 68 -3.07 7.90 10.60
N GLY A 69 -2.59 6.96 9.78
CA GLY A 69 -3.30 5.75 9.39
C GLY A 69 -4.16 5.98 8.15
N SER A 70 -3.79 5.32 7.06
CA SER A 70 -4.51 5.43 5.78
C SER A 70 -5.45 4.27 5.54
N GLU A 71 -5.19 3.09 6.08
CA GLU A 71 -5.99 1.89 5.89
C GLU A 71 -6.82 1.57 7.14
N LEU A 72 -7.98 0.96 6.93
CA LEU A 72 -8.83 0.56 8.04
C LEU A 72 -9.73 -0.62 7.69
N ALA A 73 -10.17 -1.32 8.73
CA ALA A 73 -11.32 -2.20 8.71
C ALA A 73 -12.09 -2.05 10.03
N GLY A 74 -13.39 -2.02 9.93
CA GLY A 74 -14.25 -1.73 11.09
C GLY A 74 -15.72 -1.97 10.82
N GLU A 75 -16.55 -1.49 11.73
CA GLU A 75 -17.99 -1.59 11.70
C GLU A 75 -18.63 -0.19 11.56
N VAL A 76 -19.61 -0.07 10.71
CA VAL A 76 -20.42 1.15 10.58
C VAL A 76 -21.27 1.34 11.83
N GLU A 77 -21.05 2.42 12.56
CA GLU A 77 -21.77 2.73 13.81
C GLU A 77 -22.78 3.86 13.64
N GLY A 78 -22.68 4.61 12.54
CA GLY A 78 -23.62 5.66 12.19
C GLY A 78 -23.53 6.03 10.72
N VAL A 79 -24.63 6.52 10.18
CA VAL A 79 -24.72 6.95 8.78
C VAL A 79 -25.37 8.33 8.70
N GLY A 80 -24.88 9.17 7.79
CA GLY A 80 -25.47 10.45 7.46
C GLY A 80 -26.78 10.30 6.68
N ALA A 81 -27.60 11.33 6.68
CA ALA A 81 -28.97 11.29 6.12
C ALA A 81 -29.02 11.01 4.60
N SER A 82 -27.94 11.24 3.86
CA SER A 82 -27.85 11.01 2.41
C SER A 82 -27.14 9.71 2.05
N VAL A 83 -26.67 8.92 3.03
CA VAL A 83 -25.98 7.65 2.79
C VAL A 83 -27.01 6.58 2.38
N SER A 84 -26.71 5.87 1.30
CA SER A 84 -27.57 4.84 0.72
C SER A 84 -26.93 3.46 0.61
N GLU A 85 -25.60 3.39 0.52
CA GLU A 85 -24.86 2.14 0.27
C GLU A 85 -24.52 1.35 1.53
N PHE A 86 -24.46 2.01 2.69
CA PHE A 86 -24.05 1.40 3.95
C PHE A 86 -25.12 1.55 5.03
N ARG A 87 -25.15 0.61 5.97
CA ARG A 87 -26.06 0.58 7.13
C ARG A 87 -25.27 0.37 8.41
N VAL A 88 -25.82 0.80 9.53
CA VAL A 88 -25.29 0.49 10.85
C VAL A 88 -25.17 -1.03 11.03
N GLY A 89 -24.04 -1.48 11.52
CA GLY A 89 -23.68 -2.89 11.65
C GLY A 89 -22.92 -3.48 10.45
N ASP A 90 -22.83 -2.77 9.33
CA ASP A 90 -22.01 -3.25 8.19
C ASP A 90 -20.54 -3.31 8.55
N HIS A 91 -19.89 -4.44 8.24
CA HIS A 91 -18.44 -4.58 8.32
C HIS A 91 -17.80 -4.04 7.03
N VAL A 92 -16.92 -3.08 7.16
CA VAL A 92 -16.31 -2.37 6.04
C VAL A 92 -14.78 -2.41 6.11
N TYR A 93 -14.14 -2.20 4.97
CA TYR A 93 -12.70 -1.99 4.86
C TYR A 93 -12.39 -1.02 3.73
N GLY A 94 -11.27 -0.34 3.82
CA GLY A 94 -10.90 0.63 2.79
C GLY A 94 -9.65 1.42 3.13
N VAL A 95 -9.46 2.51 2.39
CA VAL A 95 -8.29 3.37 2.50
C VAL A 95 -8.65 4.84 2.39
N ASN A 96 -8.03 5.68 3.25
CA ASN A 96 -8.18 7.13 3.29
C ASN A 96 -6.83 7.84 3.12
N PRO A 97 -6.19 7.71 1.95
CA PRO A 97 -4.77 8.04 1.75
C PRO A 97 -4.46 9.54 1.83
N TRP A 98 -5.46 10.39 1.59
CA TRP A 98 -5.26 11.85 1.56
C TRP A 98 -5.62 12.54 2.87
N ASN A 99 -6.53 11.96 3.64
CA ASN A 99 -6.99 12.54 4.90
C ASN A 99 -6.43 11.82 6.11
N PHE A 100 -5.94 10.57 5.98
CA PHE A 100 -5.50 9.72 7.09
C PHE A 100 -6.61 9.56 8.15
N GLY A 101 -6.25 9.43 9.40
CA GLY A 101 -7.20 9.44 10.52
C GLY A 101 -7.55 8.06 11.07
N ALA A 102 -7.00 6.96 10.52
CA ALA A 102 -7.36 5.61 10.93
C ALA A 102 -6.59 5.11 12.17
N HIS A 103 -5.58 5.82 12.66
CA HIS A 103 -4.96 5.50 13.96
C HIS A 103 -5.82 6.04 15.12
N ALA A 104 -7.08 5.69 15.14
CA ALA A 104 -8.10 6.12 16.11
C ALA A 104 -9.19 5.07 16.28
N GLU A 105 -10.04 5.22 17.30
CA GLU A 105 -11.18 4.32 17.50
C GLU A 105 -12.32 4.56 16.49
N PHE A 106 -12.45 5.79 15.96
CA PHE A 106 -13.50 6.15 15.00
C PHE A 106 -12.98 7.06 13.91
N ILE A 107 -13.60 6.93 12.73
CA ILE A 107 -13.36 7.80 11.58
C ILE A 107 -14.66 8.04 10.82
N CYS A 108 -14.84 9.24 10.26
CA CYS A 108 -15.88 9.51 9.27
C CYS A 108 -15.29 9.45 7.86
N MET A 109 -15.96 8.74 6.96
CA MET A 109 -15.60 8.67 5.54
C MET A 109 -16.84 8.86 4.68
N ARG A 110 -16.70 9.52 3.54
CA ARG A 110 -17.79 9.61 2.55
C ARG A 110 -18.13 8.22 2.03
N GLU A 111 -19.40 7.96 1.73
CA GLU A 111 -19.80 6.67 1.12
C GLU A 111 -19.17 6.43 -0.25
N THR A 112 -18.80 7.51 -0.97
CA THR A 112 -18.10 7.44 -2.25
C THR A 112 -16.57 7.24 -2.15
N ALA A 113 -16.02 7.26 -0.93
CA ALA A 113 -14.60 7.02 -0.69
C ALA A 113 -14.20 5.59 -1.10
N PRO A 114 -12.89 5.29 -1.19
CA PRO A 114 -12.40 3.93 -1.41
C PRO A 114 -12.71 3.01 -0.21
N LEU A 115 -13.97 2.65 -0.08
CA LEU A 115 -14.57 1.88 1.00
C LEU A 115 -15.52 0.83 0.41
N ALA A 116 -15.52 -0.38 0.97
CA ALA A 116 -16.41 -1.48 0.57
C ALA A 116 -16.79 -2.36 1.76
N LEU A 117 -17.83 -3.18 1.58
CA LEU A 117 -18.18 -4.24 2.54
C LEU A 117 -17.01 -5.25 2.61
N LYS A 118 -16.59 -5.55 3.82
CA LYS A 118 -15.52 -6.51 4.10
C LYS A 118 -15.91 -7.91 3.60
N PRO A 119 -15.02 -8.63 2.89
CA PRO A 119 -15.23 -10.04 2.60
C PRO A 119 -15.51 -10.83 3.88
N THR A 120 -16.52 -11.68 3.88
CA THR A 120 -16.93 -12.45 5.08
C THR A 120 -15.85 -13.42 5.55
N SER A 121 -15.02 -13.91 4.63
CA SER A 121 -13.90 -14.83 4.89
C SER A 121 -12.72 -14.17 5.63
N MET A 122 -12.67 -12.84 5.73
CA MET A 122 -11.54 -12.12 6.33
C MET A 122 -11.83 -11.66 7.76
N THR A 123 -10.81 -11.70 8.61
CA THR A 123 -10.80 -10.94 9.86
C THR A 123 -10.64 -9.45 9.59
N PHE A 124 -10.94 -8.58 10.57
CA PHE A 124 -10.68 -7.14 10.42
C PHE A 124 -9.19 -6.83 10.19
N GLN A 125 -8.29 -7.55 10.85
CA GLN A 125 -6.85 -7.40 10.66
C GLN A 125 -6.42 -7.72 9.22
N GLN A 126 -6.93 -8.82 8.66
CA GLN A 126 -6.65 -9.18 7.27
C GLN A 126 -7.22 -8.12 6.30
N ALA A 127 -8.44 -7.67 6.53
CA ALA A 127 -9.09 -6.69 5.67
C ALA A 127 -8.39 -5.32 5.70
N ALA A 128 -7.95 -4.86 6.88
CA ALA A 128 -7.18 -3.62 7.00
C ALA A 128 -5.85 -3.65 6.24
N ALA A 129 -5.27 -4.83 6.04
CA ALA A 129 -3.96 -5.01 5.41
C ALA A 129 -4.02 -5.23 3.88
N VAL A 130 -5.14 -4.87 3.23
CA VAL A 130 -5.35 -5.14 1.79
C VAL A 130 -4.98 -3.94 0.92
N CYS A 131 -5.51 -2.75 1.24
CA CYS A 131 -5.73 -1.71 0.23
C CYS A 131 -4.47 -1.00 -0.25
N ASP A 132 -3.63 -0.48 0.65
CA ASP A 132 -2.56 0.44 0.27
C ASP A 132 -1.52 -0.22 -0.66
N GLY A 133 -0.93 -1.32 -0.20
CA GLY A 133 0.06 -2.07 -1.00
C GLY A 133 -0.52 -2.63 -2.30
N ALA A 134 -1.77 -3.15 -2.27
CA ALA A 134 -2.39 -3.74 -3.44
C ALA A 134 -2.82 -2.70 -4.47
N ILE A 135 -3.41 -1.57 -4.07
CA ILE A 135 -3.81 -0.50 -5.00
C ILE A 135 -2.57 0.14 -5.63
N LEU A 136 -1.50 0.31 -4.85
CA LEU A 136 -0.24 0.81 -5.42
C LEU A 136 0.33 -0.16 -6.46
N ALA A 137 0.43 -1.44 -6.13
CA ALA A 137 0.89 -2.47 -7.08
C ALA A 137 -0.04 -2.55 -8.32
N LEU A 138 -1.36 -2.51 -8.12
CA LEU A 138 -2.34 -2.50 -9.19
C LEU A 138 -2.16 -1.27 -10.10
N SER A 139 -1.94 -0.09 -9.53
CA SER A 139 -1.67 1.15 -10.28
C SER A 139 -0.39 1.07 -11.11
N CYS A 140 0.58 0.26 -10.66
CA CYS A 140 1.83 0.03 -11.39
C CYS A 140 1.68 -0.99 -12.52
N LEU A 141 0.85 -2.01 -12.37
CA LEU A 141 0.84 -3.20 -13.23
C LEU A 141 -0.35 -3.29 -14.19
N ARG A 142 -1.51 -2.68 -13.85
CA ARG A 142 -2.76 -2.82 -14.63
C ARG A 142 -2.63 -2.37 -16.09
N PRO A 143 -3.54 -2.79 -16.99
CA PRO A 143 -3.67 -2.26 -18.33
C PRO A 143 -3.87 -0.74 -18.36
N ALA A 144 -3.25 -0.07 -19.35
CA ALA A 144 -3.10 1.39 -19.41
C ALA A 144 -4.37 2.19 -19.74
N ALA A 145 -5.52 1.55 -19.96
CA ALA A 145 -6.74 2.17 -20.48
C ALA A 145 -7.29 3.35 -19.64
N GLU A 146 -6.83 3.54 -18.40
CA GLU A 146 -7.32 4.56 -17.47
C GLU A 146 -6.23 5.49 -16.90
N ALA A 147 -5.00 5.46 -17.45
CA ALA A 147 -3.90 6.26 -16.91
C ALA A 147 -3.83 7.66 -17.53
N LEU A 148 -3.43 8.66 -16.72
CA LEU A 148 -2.97 9.94 -17.23
C LEU A 148 -1.76 9.71 -18.15
N THR A 149 -1.69 10.41 -19.28
CA THR A 149 -0.76 10.14 -20.40
C THR A 149 0.72 10.04 -20.03
N TRP A 150 1.15 10.62 -18.92
CA TRP A 150 2.54 10.60 -18.43
C TRP A 150 2.76 9.70 -17.18
N LEU A 151 1.68 9.31 -16.50
CA LEU A 151 1.70 8.38 -15.36
C LEU A 151 1.21 6.98 -15.79
N ARG A 152 1.82 6.42 -16.83
CA ARG A 152 1.40 5.13 -17.38
C ARG A 152 1.84 3.98 -16.46
N PRO A 153 0.95 3.00 -16.21
CA PRO A 153 1.32 1.69 -15.66
C PRO A 153 2.13 0.86 -16.66
N ALA A 154 2.65 -0.28 -16.19
CA ALA A 154 3.42 -1.19 -17.03
C ALA A 154 2.59 -1.87 -18.14
N ASP A 155 1.26 -1.82 -18.08
CA ASP A 155 0.39 -2.52 -19.01
C ASP A 155 0.75 -4.01 -19.12
N LEU A 156 0.87 -4.66 -17.94
CA LEU A 156 1.34 -6.03 -17.84
C LEU A 156 0.37 -7.00 -18.55
N ARG A 157 0.91 -7.84 -19.43
CA ARG A 157 0.13 -8.74 -20.28
C ARG A 157 0.50 -10.20 -20.04
N LYS A 158 -0.42 -11.08 -20.38
CA LYS A 158 -0.23 -12.53 -20.36
C LYS A 158 1.07 -12.95 -21.04
N GLY A 159 1.82 -13.82 -20.36
CA GLY A 159 3.07 -14.39 -20.86
C GLY A 159 4.31 -13.47 -20.77
N GLN A 160 4.15 -12.20 -20.40
CA GLN A 160 5.31 -11.34 -20.15
C GLN A 160 6.08 -11.79 -18.91
N ARG A 161 7.40 -11.60 -18.93
CA ARG A 161 8.28 -11.87 -17.80
C ARG A 161 8.41 -10.59 -16.96
N ILE A 162 8.01 -10.70 -15.70
CA ILE A 162 8.18 -9.61 -14.73
C ILE A 162 9.12 -10.03 -13.61
N LEU A 163 10.06 -9.14 -13.25
CA LEU A 163 10.82 -9.26 -12.01
C LEU A 163 10.26 -8.27 -10.99
N ILE A 164 9.98 -8.76 -9.77
CA ILE A 164 9.50 -7.94 -8.65
C ILE A 164 10.57 -7.89 -7.57
N TYR A 165 11.21 -6.74 -7.40
CA TYR A 165 12.21 -6.53 -6.36
C TYR A 165 11.57 -6.05 -5.07
N GLY A 166 11.95 -6.67 -3.93
CA GLY A 166 11.28 -6.47 -2.65
C GLY A 166 9.94 -7.21 -2.55
N ALA A 167 9.85 -8.38 -3.18
CA ALA A 167 8.65 -9.20 -3.35
C ALA A 167 7.98 -9.63 -2.04
N SER A 168 8.70 -9.58 -0.90
CA SER A 168 8.17 -9.95 0.42
C SER A 168 7.54 -8.78 1.21
N GLY A 169 7.68 -7.53 0.75
CA GLY A 169 7.03 -6.38 1.38
C GLY A 169 5.54 -6.25 1.04
N SER A 170 4.83 -5.27 1.61
CA SER A 170 3.39 -5.05 1.36
C SER A 170 3.08 -4.91 -0.13
N ILE A 171 3.76 -4.00 -0.82
CA ILE A 171 3.58 -3.75 -2.26
C ILE A 171 4.05 -4.96 -3.07
N GLY A 172 5.18 -5.58 -2.67
CA GLY A 172 5.77 -6.71 -3.38
C GLY A 172 4.90 -7.96 -3.34
N THR A 173 4.36 -8.33 -2.17
CA THR A 173 3.45 -9.49 -2.02
C THR A 173 2.16 -9.30 -2.81
N ALA A 174 1.66 -8.06 -2.88
CA ALA A 174 0.53 -7.72 -3.74
C ALA A 174 0.91 -7.80 -5.23
N GLY A 175 2.08 -7.26 -5.58
CA GLY A 175 2.59 -7.31 -6.96
C GLY A 175 2.75 -8.72 -7.50
N VAL A 176 3.27 -9.68 -6.69
CA VAL A 176 3.39 -11.10 -7.08
C VAL A 176 2.01 -11.68 -7.42
N GLN A 177 1.03 -11.51 -6.54
CA GLN A 177 -0.31 -12.06 -6.72
C GLN A 177 -1.05 -11.42 -7.90
N LEU A 178 -0.95 -10.10 -8.07
CA LEU A 178 -1.56 -9.39 -9.19
C LEU A 178 -0.88 -9.73 -10.53
N ALA A 179 0.45 -9.83 -10.57
CA ALA A 179 1.15 -10.26 -11.77
C ALA A 179 0.75 -11.68 -12.18
N ARG A 180 0.60 -12.58 -11.21
CA ARG A 180 0.06 -13.93 -11.44
C ARG A 180 -1.37 -13.88 -11.95
N TYR A 181 -2.23 -13.03 -11.39
CA TYR A 181 -3.60 -12.82 -11.86
C TYR A 181 -3.65 -12.34 -13.33
N PHE A 182 -2.68 -11.52 -13.76
CA PHE A 182 -2.54 -11.09 -15.16
C PHE A 182 -1.85 -12.12 -16.06
N ASP A 183 -1.67 -13.37 -15.60
CA ASP A 183 -1.01 -14.47 -16.33
C ASP A 183 0.44 -14.12 -16.76
N ALA A 184 1.15 -13.26 -16.04
CA ALA A 184 2.56 -13.00 -16.27
C ALA A 184 3.43 -14.10 -15.64
N ARG A 185 4.65 -14.27 -16.16
CA ARG A 185 5.68 -15.12 -15.56
C ARG A 185 6.48 -14.30 -14.53
N VAL A 186 6.39 -14.67 -13.26
CA VAL A 186 6.86 -13.88 -12.13
C VAL A 186 8.18 -14.40 -11.59
N THR A 187 9.22 -13.56 -11.63
CA THR A 187 10.45 -13.74 -10.87
C THR A 187 10.42 -12.80 -9.65
N ALA A 188 10.42 -13.38 -8.45
CA ALA A 188 10.34 -12.63 -7.19
C ALA A 188 11.74 -12.52 -6.56
N VAL A 189 12.14 -11.30 -6.13
CA VAL A 189 13.42 -11.07 -5.46
C VAL A 189 13.14 -10.67 -4.00
N CYS A 190 13.64 -11.49 -3.06
CA CYS A 190 13.49 -11.26 -1.62
C CYS A 190 14.71 -11.81 -0.87
N ASN A 191 14.70 -11.76 0.46
CA ASN A 191 15.73 -12.39 1.30
C ASN A 191 15.41 -13.87 1.57
N THR A 192 16.40 -14.62 2.06
CA THR A 192 16.33 -16.08 2.31
C THR A 192 15.07 -16.49 3.08
N LYS A 193 14.72 -15.78 4.16
CA LYS A 193 13.57 -16.13 5.04
C LYS A 193 12.21 -16.08 4.35
N ASN A 194 12.10 -15.40 3.21
CA ASN A 194 10.82 -15.14 2.52
C ASN A 194 10.65 -15.91 1.22
N LEU A 195 11.62 -16.77 0.84
CA LEU A 195 11.57 -17.52 -0.43
C LEU A 195 10.31 -18.38 -0.56
N GLU A 196 9.98 -19.15 0.48
CA GLU A 196 8.79 -20.01 0.49
C GLU A 196 7.50 -19.20 0.45
N LEU A 197 7.46 -18.07 1.16
CA LEU A 197 6.30 -17.19 1.13
C LEU A 197 6.01 -16.74 -0.31
N VAL A 198 7.00 -16.15 -1.00
CA VAL A 198 6.75 -15.59 -2.34
C VAL A 198 6.43 -16.66 -3.38
N ARG A 199 6.99 -17.89 -3.23
CA ARG A 199 6.56 -19.04 -4.03
C ARG A 199 5.09 -19.38 -3.80
N SER A 200 4.65 -19.39 -2.54
CA SER A 200 3.25 -19.66 -2.18
C SER A 200 2.27 -18.60 -2.67
N LEU A 201 2.75 -17.41 -3.04
CA LEU A 201 1.97 -16.33 -3.63
C LEU A 201 1.90 -16.41 -5.17
N GLY A 202 2.61 -17.35 -5.78
CA GLY A 202 2.55 -17.61 -7.22
C GLY A 202 3.76 -17.10 -8.02
N ALA A 203 4.92 -16.88 -7.36
CA ALA A 203 6.16 -16.65 -8.09
C ALA A 203 6.64 -17.93 -8.78
N ASP A 204 6.93 -17.85 -10.09
CA ASP A 204 7.46 -18.96 -10.87
C ASP A 204 8.95 -19.20 -10.59
N GLU A 205 9.70 -18.12 -10.36
CA GLU A 205 11.13 -18.12 -10.03
C GLU A 205 11.37 -17.21 -8.82
N VAL A 206 12.35 -17.57 -7.99
CA VAL A 206 12.69 -16.78 -6.79
C VAL A 206 14.19 -16.59 -6.71
N ILE A 207 14.63 -15.35 -6.51
CA ILE A 207 16.01 -14.96 -6.35
C ILE A 207 16.23 -14.43 -4.93
N ASP A 208 17.21 -15.00 -4.23
CA ASP A 208 17.68 -14.50 -2.95
C ASP A 208 18.73 -13.40 -3.18
N TYR A 209 18.35 -12.13 -2.93
CA TYR A 209 19.25 -11.01 -3.14
C TYR A 209 20.49 -11.02 -2.21
N THR A 210 20.48 -11.84 -1.15
CA THR A 210 21.64 -12.00 -0.26
C THR A 210 22.70 -12.91 -0.86
N GLN A 211 22.35 -13.69 -1.88
CA GLN A 211 23.23 -14.68 -2.53
C GLN A 211 23.50 -14.33 -4.00
N GLU A 212 22.55 -13.69 -4.69
CA GLU A 212 22.60 -13.46 -6.11
C GLU A 212 22.17 -12.03 -6.48
N ASP A 213 22.96 -11.37 -7.32
CA ASP A 213 22.58 -10.09 -7.95
C ASP A 213 21.91 -10.39 -9.30
N PHE A 214 20.57 -10.23 -9.35
CA PHE A 214 19.78 -10.48 -10.56
C PHE A 214 20.24 -9.67 -11.78
N THR A 215 20.92 -8.55 -11.57
CA THR A 215 21.41 -7.72 -12.68
C THR A 215 22.63 -8.33 -13.40
N LYS A 216 23.19 -9.40 -12.84
CA LYS A 216 24.37 -10.10 -13.34
C LYS A 216 24.12 -11.53 -13.80
N ASN A 217 22.90 -12.04 -13.65
CA ASN A 217 22.57 -13.44 -13.97
C ASN A 217 22.25 -13.69 -15.46
N GLY A 218 22.36 -12.67 -16.32
CA GLY A 218 22.13 -12.77 -17.76
C GLY A 218 20.65 -12.87 -18.17
N GLN A 219 19.73 -12.87 -17.21
CA GLN A 219 18.29 -12.93 -17.50
C GLN A 219 17.74 -11.56 -17.89
N THR A 220 16.69 -11.56 -18.72
CA THR A 220 16.01 -10.34 -19.16
C THR A 220 14.50 -10.41 -18.97
N TYR A 221 13.91 -9.26 -18.66
CA TYR A 221 12.51 -9.10 -18.28
C TYR A 221 11.82 -8.05 -19.15
N ASP A 222 10.51 -8.23 -19.37
CA ASP A 222 9.66 -7.24 -20.02
C ASP A 222 9.38 -6.08 -19.05
N VAL A 223 9.22 -6.41 -17.76
CA VAL A 223 8.99 -5.44 -16.70
C VAL A 223 9.91 -5.76 -15.51
N ILE A 224 10.55 -4.73 -14.94
CA ILE A 224 11.19 -4.79 -13.63
C ILE A 224 10.44 -3.83 -12.73
N PHE A 225 9.77 -4.37 -11.70
CA PHE A 225 9.00 -3.63 -10.70
C PHE A 225 9.81 -3.53 -9.41
N ASP A 226 10.32 -2.34 -9.11
CA ASP A 226 10.98 -2.04 -7.83
C ASP A 226 9.95 -1.58 -6.81
N ALA A 227 9.49 -2.52 -5.97
CA ALA A 227 8.46 -2.29 -4.96
C ALA A 227 8.99 -1.63 -3.67
N VAL A 228 10.29 -1.32 -3.60
CA VAL A 228 10.96 -0.82 -2.37
C VAL A 228 11.91 0.36 -2.60
N GLY A 229 12.12 0.77 -3.88
CA GLY A 229 12.98 1.90 -4.21
C GLY A 229 14.47 1.67 -3.90
N LYS A 230 14.96 0.42 -4.00
CA LYS A 230 16.36 0.07 -3.70
C LYS A 230 17.23 -0.12 -4.94
N HIS A 231 16.63 -0.07 -6.11
CA HIS A 231 17.33 -0.12 -7.39
C HIS A 231 17.22 1.18 -8.18
N SER A 232 17.96 1.24 -9.29
CA SER A 232 17.85 2.33 -10.26
C SER A 232 17.66 1.77 -11.66
N PHE A 233 17.10 2.59 -12.54
CA PHE A 233 16.95 2.24 -13.94
C PHE A 233 18.30 1.88 -14.58
N GLU A 234 19.35 2.63 -14.26
CA GLU A 234 20.70 2.44 -14.81
C GLU A 234 21.26 1.05 -14.47
N ARG A 235 21.07 0.61 -13.23
CA ARG A 235 21.50 -0.75 -12.79
C ARG A 235 20.66 -1.84 -13.43
N CYS A 236 19.35 -1.61 -13.58
CA CYS A 236 18.41 -2.58 -14.13
C CYS A 236 18.38 -2.63 -15.66
N LYS A 237 18.91 -1.61 -16.34
CA LYS A 237 18.82 -1.45 -17.79
C LYS A 237 19.37 -2.67 -18.56
N GLY A 238 20.44 -3.32 -18.09
CA GLY A 238 20.99 -4.54 -18.68
C GLY A 238 20.05 -5.74 -18.62
N SER A 239 19.22 -5.82 -17.58
CA SER A 239 18.24 -6.89 -17.36
C SER A 239 16.85 -6.59 -17.95
N LEU A 240 16.65 -5.48 -18.65
CA LEU A 240 15.44 -5.19 -19.41
C LEU A 240 15.59 -5.65 -20.86
N LYS A 241 14.56 -6.29 -21.38
CA LYS A 241 14.44 -6.55 -22.82
C LYS A 241 14.31 -5.24 -23.60
N ARG A 242 14.50 -5.30 -24.91
CA ARG A 242 14.15 -4.19 -25.81
C ARG A 242 12.66 -3.89 -25.69
N GLY A 243 12.29 -2.63 -25.52
CA GLY A 243 10.91 -2.22 -25.25
C GLY A 243 10.45 -2.42 -23.80
N GLY A 244 11.29 -2.98 -22.93
CA GLY A 244 10.96 -3.26 -21.53
C GLY A 244 10.87 -2.01 -20.65
N ALA A 245 10.21 -2.15 -19.50
CA ALA A 245 9.93 -1.06 -18.57
C ALA A 245 10.48 -1.31 -17.16
N TYR A 246 11.12 -0.30 -16.58
CA TYR A 246 11.43 -0.22 -15.14
C TYR A 246 10.35 0.60 -14.44
N VAL A 247 9.65 -0.01 -13.48
CA VAL A 247 8.58 0.63 -12.71
C VAL A 247 9.11 0.94 -11.32
N ALA A 248 9.21 2.23 -11.02
CA ALA A 248 9.70 2.72 -9.74
C ALA A 248 8.54 3.13 -8.81
N THR A 249 8.71 2.91 -7.52
CA THR A 249 7.76 3.33 -6.47
C THR A 249 8.31 4.42 -5.56
N ASP A 250 9.57 4.78 -5.72
CA ASP A 250 10.24 5.81 -4.92
C ASP A 250 11.19 6.64 -5.81
N ASP A 251 11.79 7.70 -5.23
CA ASP A 251 12.69 8.65 -5.87
C ASP A 251 12.04 9.52 -6.96
N LEU A 252 11.79 10.80 -6.61
CA LEU A 252 11.18 11.79 -7.52
C LEU A 252 11.98 12.04 -8.81
N LEU A 253 13.28 11.71 -8.84
CA LEU A 253 14.07 11.74 -10.06
C LEU A 253 13.54 10.79 -11.14
N ASN A 254 12.79 9.76 -10.74
CA ASN A 254 12.13 8.87 -11.69
C ASN A 254 11.03 9.55 -12.50
N LEU A 255 10.46 10.67 -12.05
CA LEU A 255 9.58 11.52 -12.88
C LEU A 255 10.34 12.11 -14.07
N VAL A 256 11.53 12.63 -13.82
CA VAL A 256 12.39 13.19 -14.87
C VAL A 256 12.83 12.09 -15.83
N ARG A 257 13.25 10.94 -15.30
CA ARG A 257 13.64 9.76 -16.11
C ARG A 257 12.46 9.25 -16.95
N ALA A 258 11.25 9.18 -16.38
CA ALA A 258 10.04 8.78 -17.10
C ALA A 258 9.73 9.73 -18.27
N PHE A 259 9.86 11.04 -18.05
CA PHE A 259 9.70 12.03 -19.10
C PHE A 259 10.71 11.84 -20.24
N TRP A 260 11.98 11.69 -19.94
CA TRP A 260 13.04 11.52 -20.95
C TRP A 260 12.94 10.17 -21.67
N THR A 261 12.77 9.08 -20.94
CA THR A 261 12.70 7.74 -21.54
C THR A 261 11.40 7.51 -22.33
N SER A 262 10.35 8.30 -22.10
CA SER A 262 9.16 8.26 -22.95
C SER A 262 9.42 8.73 -24.39
N ARG A 263 10.48 9.52 -24.59
CA ARG A 263 10.85 10.15 -25.88
C ARG A 263 12.09 9.55 -26.51
N ILE A 264 13.05 9.12 -25.70
CA ILE A 264 14.38 8.68 -26.17
C ILE A 264 14.67 7.28 -25.63
N GLY A 265 15.22 6.43 -26.50
CA GLY A 265 15.60 5.07 -26.17
C GLY A 265 14.44 4.06 -26.28
N ASP A 266 14.82 2.80 -26.17
CA ASP A 266 13.92 1.66 -26.34
C ASP A 266 13.41 1.09 -25.00
N LYS A 267 14.00 1.49 -23.87
CA LYS A 267 13.61 1.06 -22.52
C LYS A 267 13.00 2.23 -21.77
N LYS A 268 11.95 1.97 -21.00
CA LYS A 268 11.15 3.01 -20.38
C LYS A 268 11.28 3.00 -18.86
N VAL A 269 11.22 4.17 -18.24
CA VAL A 269 10.95 4.34 -16.81
C VAL A 269 9.49 4.71 -16.65
N LEU A 270 8.81 4.03 -15.74
CA LEU A 270 7.42 4.32 -15.37
C LEU A 270 7.39 4.68 -13.89
N PHE A 271 6.66 5.75 -13.55
CA PHE A 271 6.53 6.23 -12.19
C PHE A 271 5.06 6.61 -11.91
N PRO A 272 4.16 5.65 -11.72
CA PRO A 272 2.73 5.88 -11.53
C PRO A 272 2.39 6.28 -10.08
N ILE A 273 3.16 7.21 -9.50
CA ILE A 273 3.02 7.71 -8.14
C ILE A 273 2.66 9.20 -8.17
N PRO A 274 1.68 9.69 -7.38
CA PRO A 274 0.84 8.93 -6.45
C PRO A 274 -0.20 8.06 -7.17
N PRO A 275 -0.54 6.89 -6.59
CA PRO A 275 -1.56 6.01 -7.15
C PRO A 275 -2.95 6.66 -7.07
N ARG A 276 -3.85 6.25 -7.96
CA ARG A 276 -5.28 6.57 -7.81
C ARG A 276 -5.91 5.54 -6.89
N TYR A 277 -6.45 6.00 -5.79
CA TYR A 277 -7.26 5.18 -4.90
C TYR A 277 -8.73 5.38 -5.26
N THR A 278 -9.38 4.37 -5.79
CA THR A 278 -10.79 4.44 -6.16
C THR A 278 -11.60 3.34 -5.50
N LYS A 279 -12.90 3.57 -5.32
CA LYS A 279 -13.83 2.54 -4.84
C LYS A 279 -13.83 1.31 -5.75
N LYS A 280 -13.69 1.50 -7.07
CA LYS A 280 -13.57 0.40 -8.04
C LYS A 280 -12.38 -0.51 -7.75
N ASP A 281 -11.24 0.05 -7.32
CA ASP A 281 -10.06 -0.73 -6.97
C ASP A 281 -10.30 -1.57 -5.71
N VAL A 282 -10.97 -1.01 -4.70
CA VAL A 282 -11.32 -1.76 -3.48
C VAL A 282 -12.29 -2.91 -3.80
N LEU A 283 -13.30 -2.66 -4.64
CA LEU A 283 -14.25 -3.68 -5.10
C LEU A 283 -13.56 -4.76 -5.93
N PHE A 284 -12.66 -4.40 -6.84
CA PHE A 284 -11.86 -5.36 -7.61
C PHE A 284 -11.00 -6.26 -6.71
N LEU A 285 -10.35 -5.68 -5.69
CA LEU A 285 -9.61 -6.47 -4.70
C LEU A 285 -10.51 -7.40 -3.91
N LYS A 286 -11.72 -6.96 -3.56
CA LYS A 286 -12.73 -7.81 -2.92
C LYS A 286 -13.05 -9.03 -3.78
N GLU A 287 -13.32 -8.84 -5.07
CA GLU A 287 -13.59 -9.93 -6.02
C GLU A 287 -12.43 -10.94 -6.08
N LEU A 288 -11.18 -10.45 -6.11
CA LEU A 288 -10.00 -11.32 -6.10
C LEU A 288 -9.87 -12.13 -4.81
N ILE A 289 -10.18 -11.52 -3.67
CA ILE A 289 -10.16 -12.18 -2.36
C ILE A 289 -11.23 -13.26 -2.29
N GLU A 290 -12.46 -12.93 -2.66
CA GLU A 290 -13.60 -13.87 -2.67
C GLU A 290 -13.39 -15.04 -3.65
N ALA A 291 -12.67 -14.80 -4.75
CA ALA A 291 -12.23 -15.82 -5.70
C ALA A 291 -10.98 -16.61 -5.25
N GLY A 292 -10.42 -16.33 -4.08
CA GLY A 292 -9.21 -16.99 -3.57
C GLY A 292 -7.92 -16.65 -4.34
N LYS A 293 -7.95 -15.58 -5.16
CA LYS A 293 -6.82 -15.15 -6.00
C LYS A 293 -5.92 -14.09 -5.35
N TYR A 294 -6.33 -13.55 -4.22
CA TYR A 294 -5.57 -12.58 -3.44
C TYR A 294 -5.76 -12.82 -1.94
N ARG A 295 -4.67 -12.70 -1.18
CA ARG A 295 -4.70 -12.71 0.28
C ARG A 295 -3.76 -11.65 0.86
N ALA A 296 -4.16 -10.99 1.93
CA ALA A 296 -3.30 -10.08 2.68
C ALA A 296 -2.23 -10.86 3.45
N ILE A 297 -1.00 -10.35 3.46
CA ILE A 297 0.12 -10.91 4.24
C ILE A 297 0.38 -9.99 5.41
N ILE A 298 0.23 -10.51 6.62
CA ILE A 298 0.48 -9.81 7.88
C ILE A 298 1.76 -10.38 8.49
N ASP A 299 2.70 -9.51 8.81
CA ASP A 299 3.93 -9.87 9.53
C ASP A 299 3.68 -9.87 11.04
N ARG A 300 3.22 -8.75 11.56
CA ARG A 300 3.00 -8.53 12.99
C ARG A 300 1.74 -7.71 13.24
N SER A 301 1.15 -7.96 14.40
CA SER A 301 0.06 -7.15 14.94
C SER A 301 0.50 -6.56 16.29
N PHE A 302 0.19 -5.27 16.47
CA PHE A 302 0.42 -4.54 17.71
C PHE A 302 -0.91 -3.95 18.21
N PRO A 303 -1.12 -3.77 19.52
CA PRO A 303 -2.22 -2.92 19.99
C PRO A 303 -1.96 -1.45 19.60
N LEU A 304 -3.01 -0.65 19.49
CA LEU A 304 -2.92 0.77 19.11
C LEU A 304 -1.95 1.54 20.02
N GLU A 305 -1.92 1.21 21.29
CA GLU A 305 -1.04 1.78 22.31
C GLU A 305 0.46 1.61 22.00
N GLN A 306 0.81 0.57 21.23
CA GLN A 306 2.19 0.28 20.83
C GLN A 306 2.54 0.83 19.43
N VAL A 307 1.84 1.86 18.97
CA VAL A 307 2.06 2.47 17.65
C VAL A 307 3.49 2.94 17.44
N VAL A 308 4.16 3.42 18.48
CA VAL A 308 5.57 3.85 18.40
C VAL A 308 6.47 2.67 18.03
N ASP A 309 6.30 1.52 18.68
CA ASP A 309 7.09 0.31 18.40
C ASP A 309 6.75 -0.29 17.04
N ALA A 310 5.46 -0.30 16.67
CA ALA A 310 5.02 -0.69 15.33
C ALA A 310 5.67 0.19 14.24
N THR A 311 5.72 1.51 14.48
CA THR A 311 6.35 2.46 13.56
C THR A 311 7.85 2.26 13.45
N ARG A 312 8.55 2.10 14.58
CA ARG A 312 9.98 1.76 14.60
C ARG A 312 10.27 0.48 13.83
N TYR A 313 9.42 -0.54 14.02
CA TYR A 313 9.56 -1.80 13.29
C TYR A 313 9.38 -1.62 11.78
N VAL A 314 8.40 -0.84 11.33
CA VAL A 314 8.22 -0.53 9.90
C VAL A 314 9.43 0.22 9.32
N GLU A 315 10.03 1.11 10.09
CA GLU A 315 11.22 1.89 9.69
C GLU A 315 12.51 1.05 9.58
N THR A 316 12.55 -0.16 10.15
CA THR A 316 13.68 -1.08 9.92
C THR A 316 13.75 -1.58 8.48
N GLU A 317 12.68 -1.44 7.70
CA GLU A 317 12.52 -1.96 6.32
C GLU A 317 12.65 -3.50 6.21
N GLN A 318 12.57 -4.23 7.33
CA GLN A 318 12.71 -5.69 7.41
C GLN A 318 11.38 -6.44 7.53
N LYS A 319 10.26 -5.72 7.52
CA LYS A 319 8.93 -6.33 7.62
C LYS A 319 8.59 -7.19 6.41
N THR A 320 7.82 -8.23 6.65
CA THR A 320 7.23 -9.11 5.63
C THR A 320 5.72 -8.78 5.49
N GLY A 321 5.25 -8.37 4.31
CA GLY A 321 3.85 -7.94 4.17
C GLY A 321 3.53 -6.68 4.97
N ASN A 322 2.46 -6.71 5.76
CA ASN A 322 1.89 -5.58 6.47
C ASN A 322 2.10 -5.66 7.99
N VAL A 323 2.15 -4.50 8.65
CA VAL A 323 2.11 -4.36 10.11
C VAL A 323 0.75 -3.77 10.49
N VAL A 324 0.03 -4.48 11.35
CA VAL A 324 -1.34 -4.15 11.73
C VAL A 324 -1.38 -3.57 13.14
N LEU A 325 -2.24 -2.59 13.37
CA LEU A 325 -2.65 -2.12 14.69
C LEU A 325 -4.06 -2.61 14.99
N SER A 326 -4.24 -3.30 16.12
CA SER A 326 -5.57 -3.65 16.66
C SER A 326 -6.07 -2.49 17.51
N VAL A 327 -7.22 -1.91 17.12
CA VAL A 327 -7.79 -0.72 17.78
C VAL A 327 -8.75 -1.12 18.89
N SER A 328 -9.48 -2.21 18.71
CA SER A 328 -10.37 -2.76 19.75
C SER A 328 -9.54 -3.60 20.70
N GLY A 329 -9.12 -3.02 21.80
CA GLY A 329 -8.52 -3.75 22.90
C GLY A 329 -9.52 -4.78 23.44
N ASN A 330 -9.08 -6.03 23.58
CA ASN A 330 -9.69 -6.96 24.53
C ASN A 330 -9.67 -6.27 25.89
N ARG A 331 -10.77 -5.62 26.28
CA ARG A 331 -11.03 -5.43 27.70
C ARG A 331 -11.24 -6.86 28.23
N ARG A 332 -10.17 -7.50 28.70
CA ARG A 332 -10.34 -8.62 29.63
C ARG A 332 -11.15 -8.06 30.79
N ALA A 333 -12.40 -8.48 30.84
CA ALA A 333 -13.27 -8.28 32.01
C ALA A 333 -12.61 -8.93 33.23
#